data_ffd3a9ec96e3314bab8b645f1ea99af6
#
_entry.id   ffd3a9ec96e3314bab8b645f1ea99af6
#
_cell.length_a   1.000
_cell.length_b   1.000
_cell.length_c   1.000
_cell.angle_alpha   90.00
_cell.angle_beta   90.00
_cell.angle_gamma   90.00
#
_symmetry.space_group_name_H-M   'P 1'
#
loop_
_entity.id
_entity.type
_entity.pdbx_description
1 polymer ?
#
loop_
_entity_poly.entity_id
_entity_poly.type
_entity_poly.pdbx_seq_one_letter_code
_entity_poly.pdbx_strand_id
1 'polypeptide(L)'
;PTEEHNRYLVMKWDFSGVSASGDAETVERNLYDYLNLRIEAFANYYREILSEHTIRINSRNAIFSFQSLIAAVREAGHSLYLLIDEYDNFANELMMGHRNMEEGRY
;
A
#
# COMPACT_ATOMS: atom_id res chain seq x y z
N PRO A 1 -22.60 -8.25 19.89
CA PRO A 1 -21.18 -8.16 19.97
C PRO A 1 -20.55 -8.42 18.66
N THR A 2 -21.17 -9.10 17.97
CA THR A 2 -20.66 -9.67 16.78
C THR A 2 -20.62 -8.71 15.63
N GLU A 3 -21.33 -7.59 15.73
CA GLU A 3 -21.30 -6.61 14.64
C GLU A 3 -19.93 -6.00 14.47
N GLU A 4 -19.21 -5.82 15.57
CA GLU A 4 -17.87 -5.26 15.46
C GLU A 4 -16.87 -6.21 14.85
N HIS A 5 -17.11 -7.51 15.02
CA HIS A 5 -16.21 -8.51 14.47
C HIS A 5 -16.27 -8.59 12.96
N ASN A 6 -17.36 -8.13 12.37
CA ASN A 6 -17.50 -8.20 10.92
C ASN A 6 -17.35 -6.85 10.26
N ARG A 7 -16.87 -5.86 11.03
CA ARG A 7 -16.69 -4.53 10.48
C ARG A 7 -15.49 -4.50 9.56
N TYR A 8 -15.64 -3.74 8.47
CA TYR A 8 -14.53 -3.51 7.57
C TYR A 8 -13.65 -2.39 8.09
N LEU A 9 -12.36 -2.62 8.02
CA LEU A 9 -11.38 -1.57 8.27
C LEU A 9 -10.95 -1.05 6.90
N VAL A 10 -11.00 0.27 6.72
CA VAL A 10 -10.86 0.86 5.40
C VAL A 10 -9.47 1.49 5.25
N MET A 11 -8.79 1.14 4.16
CA MET A 11 -7.52 1.73 3.79
C MET A 11 -7.66 2.33 2.40
N LYS A 12 -7.09 3.50 2.20
CA LYS A 12 -7.11 4.15 0.90
C LYS A 12 -5.68 4.36 0.41
N TRP A 13 -5.43 3.96 -0.83
CA TRP A 13 -4.19 4.26 -1.53
C TRP A 13 -4.52 5.25 -2.64
N ASP A 14 -3.81 6.37 -2.64
CA ASP A 14 -4.00 7.41 -3.64
C ASP A 14 -2.66 7.56 -4.37
N PHE A 15 -2.59 7.04 -5.58
CA PHE A 15 -1.33 7.00 -6.31
C PHE A 15 -0.96 8.34 -6.94
N SER A 16 -1.81 9.35 -6.79
CA SER A 16 -1.44 10.68 -7.28
C SER A 16 -0.20 11.22 -6.54
N GLY A 17 0.07 10.70 -5.35
CA GLY A 17 1.23 11.12 -4.59
C GLY A 17 2.48 10.30 -4.85
N VAL A 18 2.44 9.35 -5.80
CA VAL A 18 3.57 8.48 -6.07
C VAL A 18 4.10 8.79 -7.46
N SER A 19 5.40 9.09 -7.54
CA SER A 19 6.02 9.39 -8.82
C SER A 19 6.38 8.10 -9.56
N ALA A 20 5.99 8.03 -10.82
CA ALA A 20 6.35 6.93 -11.70
C ALA A 20 7.52 7.29 -12.61
N SER A 21 8.19 8.41 -12.34
CA SER A 21 9.32 8.87 -13.13
C SER A 21 10.62 8.27 -12.61
N GLY A 22 11.56 8.04 -13.51
CA GLY A 22 12.85 7.52 -13.13
C GLY A 22 13.01 6.07 -13.54
N ASP A 23 14.09 5.45 -13.06
CA ASP A 23 14.31 4.05 -13.38
C ASP A 23 13.42 3.16 -12.50
N ALA A 24 13.41 1.89 -12.86
CA ALA A 24 12.51 0.94 -12.18
C ALA A 24 12.77 0.87 -10.68
N GLU A 25 14.03 0.95 -10.30
CA GLU A 25 14.41 0.85 -8.90
C GLU A 25 13.91 2.05 -8.11
N THR A 26 14.01 3.23 -8.71
CA THR A 26 13.53 4.46 -8.06
C THR A 26 12.02 4.44 -7.91
N VAL A 27 11.32 4.02 -8.96
CA VAL A 27 9.85 3.96 -8.92
C VAL A 27 9.40 2.95 -7.87
N GLU A 28 10.07 1.80 -7.82
CA GLU A 28 9.72 0.78 -6.84
C GLU A 28 9.91 1.30 -5.42
N ARG A 29 11.01 2.01 -5.18
CA ARG A 29 11.25 2.58 -3.86
C ARG A 29 10.19 3.60 -3.49
N ASN A 30 9.85 4.47 -4.44
CA ASN A 30 8.81 5.48 -4.19
C ASN A 30 7.50 4.82 -3.83
N LEU A 31 7.14 3.77 -4.55
CA LEU A 31 5.90 3.06 -4.32
C LEU A 31 5.91 2.37 -2.96
N TYR A 32 6.99 1.66 -2.65
CA TYR A 32 7.06 0.93 -1.39
C TYR A 32 7.08 1.89 -0.19
N ASP A 33 7.78 3.00 -0.31
CA ASP A 33 7.78 3.99 0.76
C ASP A 33 6.37 4.51 1.01
N TYR A 34 5.66 4.83 -0.07
CA TYR A 34 4.29 5.32 0.06
C TYR A 34 3.40 4.28 0.72
N LEU A 35 3.46 3.05 0.25
CA LEU A 35 2.60 1.99 0.78
C LEU A 35 2.91 1.72 2.25
N ASN A 36 4.18 1.68 2.61
CA ASN A 36 4.54 1.44 4.00
C ASN A 36 4.05 2.57 4.90
N LEU A 37 4.10 3.81 4.42
CA LEU A 37 3.55 4.92 5.20
C LEU A 37 2.06 4.77 5.40
N ARG A 38 1.35 4.34 4.36
CA ARG A 38 -0.10 4.13 4.48
C ARG A 38 -0.41 2.99 5.43
N ILE A 39 0.40 1.94 5.41
CA ILE A 39 0.21 0.81 6.30
C ILE A 39 0.43 1.24 7.75
N GLU A 40 1.46 2.01 8.00
CA GLU A 40 1.72 2.50 9.35
C GLU A 40 0.62 3.42 9.84
N ALA A 41 0.14 4.31 8.96
CA ALA A 41 -0.94 5.21 9.33
C ALA A 41 -2.23 4.43 9.63
N PHE A 42 -2.50 3.40 8.85
CA PHE A 42 -3.66 2.55 9.06
C PHE A 42 -3.57 1.84 10.41
N ALA A 43 -2.41 1.26 10.70
CA ALA A 43 -2.22 0.56 11.96
C ALA A 43 -2.41 1.49 13.14
N ASN A 44 -1.93 2.72 13.00
CA ASN A 44 -2.09 3.70 14.06
C ASN A 44 -3.54 4.14 14.23
N TYR A 45 -4.23 4.33 13.11
CA TYR A 45 -5.62 4.76 13.14
C TYR A 45 -6.51 3.71 13.82
N TYR A 46 -6.24 2.44 13.55
CA TYR A 46 -7.01 1.35 14.13
C TYR A 46 -6.27 0.68 15.28
N ARG A 47 -5.43 1.42 15.99
CA ARG A 47 -4.54 0.82 16.99
C ARG A 47 -5.30 0.11 18.10
N GLU A 48 -6.49 0.59 18.43
CA GLU A 48 -7.26 -0.06 19.50
C GLU A 48 -7.73 -1.44 19.09
N ILE A 49 -7.96 -1.64 17.81
CA ILE A 49 -8.38 -2.93 17.29
C ILE A 49 -7.18 -3.85 17.08
N LEU A 50 -6.06 -3.28 16.66
CA LEU A 50 -4.91 -4.05 16.22
C LEU A 50 -3.76 -4.11 17.21
N SER A 51 -3.95 -3.56 18.40
CA SER A 51 -2.84 -3.39 19.35
C SER A 51 -2.22 -4.71 19.82
N GLU A 52 -3.00 -5.77 19.81
CA GLU A 52 -2.50 -7.07 20.28
C GLU A 52 -1.88 -7.90 19.16
N HIS A 53 -1.78 -7.32 17.98
CA HIS A 53 -1.26 -8.03 16.82
C HIS A 53 -0.02 -7.35 16.31
N THR A 54 0.94 -8.15 15.89
CA THR A 54 2.20 -7.63 15.41
C THR A 54 2.09 -7.36 13.91
N ILE A 55 2.38 -6.12 13.52
CA ILE A 55 2.43 -5.75 12.11
C ILE A 55 3.88 -5.44 11.78
N ARG A 56 4.43 -6.19 10.85
CA ARG A 56 5.83 -6.07 10.49
C ARG A 56 5.98 -5.23 9.24
N ILE A 57 6.76 -4.17 9.37
CA ILE A 57 7.02 -3.28 8.25
C ILE A 57 8.35 -3.68 7.63
N ASN A 58 8.31 -4.02 6.35
CA ASN A 58 9.51 -4.33 5.59
C ASN A 58 9.81 -3.14 4.70
N SER A 59 10.88 -2.43 5.01
CA SER A 59 11.19 -1.19 4.30
C SER A 59 11.57 -1.43 2.85
N ARG A 60 11.94 -2.65 2.50
CA ARG A 60 12.37 -2.97 1.15
C ARG A 60 11.27 -3.60 0.30
N ASN A 61 10.18 -4.01 0.95
CA ASN A 61 9.12 -4.68 0.20
C ASN A 61 7.79 -4.50 0.93
N ALA A 62 7.03 -3.53 0.45
CA ALA A 62 5.76 -3.20 1.07
C ALA A 62 4.73 -4.31 0.92
N ILE A 63 4.94 -5.23 -0.02
CA ILE A 63 4.03 -6.37 -0.15
C ILE A 63 4.08 -7.22 1.12
N PHE A 64 5.27 -7.46 1.65
CA PHE A 64 5.39 -8.19 2.91
C PHE A 64 4.73 -7.42 4.06
N SER A 65 4.91 -6.10 4.09
CA SER A 65 4.26 -5.28 5.10
C SER A 65 2.74 -5.43 5.01
N PHE A 66 2.23 -5.37 3.79
CA PHE A 66 0.79 -5.46 3.57
C PHE A 66 0.25 -6.83 3.96
N GLN A 67 0.98 -7.89 3.65
CA GLN A 67 0.56 -9.24 4.04
C GLN A 67 0.49 -9.37 5.55
N SER A 68 1.46 -8.79 6.25
CA SER A 68 1.47 -8.79 7.70
C SER A 68 0.25 -8.04 8.24
N LEU A 69 -0.09 -6.92 7.61
CA LEU A 69 -1.25 -6.15 8.02
C LEU A 69 -2.54 -6.92 7.81
N ILE A 70 -2.68 -7.56 6.65
CA ILE A 70 -3.88 -8.33 6.37
C ILE A 70 -4.05 -9.44 7.39
N ALA A 71 -2.97 -10.11 7.74
CA ALA A 71 -3.03 -11.17 8.74
C ALA A 71 -3.50 -10.64 10.08
N ALA A 72 -2.98 -9.48 10.48
CA ALA A 72 -3.37 -8.88 11.77
C ALA A 72 -4.85 -8.50 11.77
N VAL A 73 -5.32 -7.91 10.67
CA VAL A 73 -6.73 -7.53 10.56
C VAL A 73 -7.63 -8.76 10.67
N ARG A 74 -7.23 -9.82 9.99
CA ARG A 74 -8.00 -11.06 9.99
C ARG A 74 -8.03 -11.70 11.36
N GLU A 75 -6.88 -11.74 12.03
CA GLU A 75 -6.80 -12.31 13.37
C GLU A 75 -7.62 -11.51 14.37
N ALA A 76 -7.78 -10.22 14.12
CA ALA A 76 -8.61 -9.37 14.98
C ALA A 76 -10.10 -9.54 14.70
N GLY A 77 -10.46 -10.39 13.72
CA GLY A 77 -11.87 -10.65 13.43
C GLY A 77 -12.51 -9.67 12.48
N HIS A 78 -11.69 -8.99 11.67
CA HIS A 78 -12.19 -7.97 10.75
C HIS A 78 -11.73 -8.26 9.34
N SER A 79 -12.25 -7.48 8.40
CA SER A 79 -11.85 -7.55 6.99
C SER A 79 -11.31 -6.20 6.57
N LEU A 80 -10.36 -6.23 5.66
CA LEU A 80 -9.77 -5.01 5.13
C LEU A 80 -10.48 -4.65 3.82
N TYR A 81 -10.88 -3.38 3.70
CA TYR A 81 -11.46 -2.86 2.48
C TYR A 81 -10.49 -1.84 1.91
N LEU A 82 -9.96 -2.13 0.73
CA LEU A 82 -8.93 -1.31 0.12
C LEU A 82 -9.52 -0.50 -1.03
N LEU A 83 -9.39 0.81 -0.94
CA LEU A 83 -9.78 1.72 -1.99
C LEU A 83 -8.52 2.22 -2.69
N ILE A 84 -8.47 2.06 -4.01
CA ILE A 84 -7.32 2.49 -4.79
C ILE A 84 -7.77 3.58 -5.74
N ASP A 85 -7.10 4.73 -5.65
CA ASP A 85 -7.44 5.90 -6.42
C ASP A 85 -6.24 6.32 -7.27
N GLU A 86 -6.52 6.84 -8.46
CA GLU A 86 -5.51 7.41 -9.35
C GLU A 86 -4.45 6.41 -9.80
N TYR A 87 -4.78 5.12 -9.78
CA TYR A 87 -3.80 4.11 -10.18
C TYR A 87 -3.56 4.13 -11.70
N ASP A 88 -4.55 4.54 -12.47
CA ASP A 88 -4.43 4.53 -13.93
C ASP A 88 -3.46 5.58 -14.41
N ASN A 89 -3.42 6.76 -13.79
CA ASN A 89 -2.42 7.76 -14.14
C ASN A 89 -1.02 7.27 -13.82
N PHE A 90 -0.86 6.63 -12.67
CA PHE A 90 0.43 6.07 -12.28
C PHE A 90 0.87 5.00 -13.28
N ALA A 91 -0.05 4.11 -13.65
CA ALA A 91 0.26 3.04 -14.60
C ALA A 91 0.63 3.60 -15.96
N ASN A 92 -0.11 4.63 -16.41
CA ASN A 92 0.19 5.24 -17.70
C ASN A 92 1.56 5.89 -17.70
N GLU A 93 1.91 6.60 -16.63
CA GLU A 93 3.23 7.21 -16.54
C GLU A 93 4.33 6.17 -16.55
N LEU A 94 4.09 5.07 -15.83
CA LEU A 94 5.06 4.00 -15.75
C LEU A 94 5.29 3.38 -17.12
N MET A 95 4.20 3.12 -17.86
CA MET A 95 4.30 2.51 -19.18
C MET A 95 4.95 3.46 -20.19
N MET A 96 4.65 4.74 -20.09
CA MET A 96 5.29 5.72 -20.97
C MET A 96 6.78 5.78 -20.72
N GLY A 97 7.18 5.78 -19.46
CA GLY A 97 8.60 5.76 -19.12
C GLY A 97 9.29 4.53 -19.65
N HIS A 98 8.65 3.39 -19.51
CA HIS A 98 9.21 2.14 -20.01
C HIS A 98 9.37 2.16 -21.53
N ARG A 99 8.35 2.64 -22.22
CA ARG A 99 8.39 2.74 -23.67
C ARG A 99 9.53 3.66 -24.11
N ASN A 100 9.65 4.80 -23.47
CA ASN A 100 10.68 5.77 -23.82
C ASN A 100 12.07 5.18 -23.66
N MET A 101 12.27 4.42 -22.59
CA MET A 101 13.55 3.77 -22.37
C MET A 101 13.86 2.75 -23.46
N GLU A 102 12.86 1.96 -23.85
CA GLU A 102 13.05 0.96 -24.88
C GLU A 102 13.35 1.60 -26.23
N GLU A 103 12.80 2.76 -26.48
CA GLU A 103 13.00 3.47 -27.73
C GLU A 103 14.22 4.37 -27.72
N GLY A 104 14.98 4.35 -26.63
CA GLY A 104 16.21 5.12 -26.54
C GLY A 104 15.99 6.61 -26.39
N ARG A 105 14.90 7.02 -25.80
CA ARG A 105 14.56 8.43 -25.65
C ARG A 105 15.06 9.05 -24.36
N TYR A 106 15.65 8.24 -23.51
CA TYR A 106 16.22 8.72 -22.28
C TYR A 106 17.72 8.85 -22.36
#